data_af5f4c89fc92dd84ee55345c3dce1e67
#
_entry.id   af5f4c89fc92dd84ee55345c3dce1e67
#
_cell.length_a   1.000
_cell.length_b   1.000
_cell.length_c   1.000
_cell.angle_alpha   90.00
_cell.angle_beta   90.00
_cell.angle_gamma   90.00
#
_symmetry.space_group_name_H-M   'P 1'
#
loop_
_entity.id
_entity.type
_entity.pdbx_description
1 polymer ?
#
loop_
_entity_poly.entity_id
_entity_poly.type
_entity_poly.pdbx_seq_one_letter_code
_entity_poly.pdbx_strand_id
1 'polypeptide(L)'
;FFKCSTSPLEITYKPTGQKILFRGLDDPLKVTSITVEVGALCRLWIEEAYEITSEEAFDRLDESIRGQLPKGMYHQVVLTFNPWSDRHWLKKRFFDTPSPNVLSMTTNYMCNEFLSEADLVLFEEMKKNPRRYRTAGLGEWGIVEGLVYENWEERVFDVHEVSNRPNVRSAFGMDFGYVNDPSTLFCGLVDTVAREIYVFDEMYEKGMSNEDILSKVTEMGYAKERIKADSAEPKSRSEE
;
A
#
# COMPACT_ATOMS: atom_id res chain seq x y z
N PHE A 1 -25.31 -30.50 -5.77
CA PHE A 1 -25.94 -29.19 -5.58
C PHE A 1 -25.17 -28.05 -6.24
N PHE A 2 -23.84 -28.16 -6.35
CA PHE A 2 -23.01 -27.10 -6.93
C PHE A 2 -22.42 -27.54 -8.28
N LYS A 3 -22.23 -26.56 -9.18
CA LYS A 3 -21.46 -26.70 -10.43
C LYS A 3 -20.30 -25.69 -10.35
N CYS A 4 -19.09 -26.18 -10.54
CA CYS A 4 -17.89 -25.33 -10.64
C CYS A 4 -17.47 -25.23 -12.08
N SER A 5 -17.04 -24.04 -12.49
CA SER A 5 -16.43 -23.74 -13.79
C SER A 5 -15.08 -23.08 -13.57
N THR A 6 -14.12 -23.39 -14.44
CA THR A 6 -12.77 -22.80 -14.39
C THR A 6 -12.58 -21.68 -15.41
N SER A 7 -13.47 -21.60 -16.41
CA SER A 7 -13.44 -20.53 -17.42
C SER A 7 -14.88 -20.17 -17.83
N PRO A 8 -15.44 -19.08 -17.35
CA PRO A 8 -14.97 -18.23 -16.24
C PRO A 8 -14.95 -18.98 -14.91
N LEU A 9 -14.10 -18.53 -13.97
CA LEU A 9 -14.05 -19.11 -12.62
C LEU A 9 -15.30 -18.69 -11.84
N GLU A 10 -16.21 -19.67 -11.62
CA GLU A 10 -17.47 -19.45 -10.93
C GLU A 10 -17.99 -20.71 -10.26
N ILE A 11 -18.80 -20.53 -9.23
CA ILE A 11 -19.59 -21.59 -8.61
C ILE A 11 -21.07 -21.25 -8.78
N THR A 12 -21.85 -22.19 -9.30
CA THR A 12 -23.31 -22.05 -9.43
C THR A 12 -24.01 -23.02 -8.48
N TYR A 13 -24.93 -22.51 -7.66
CA TYR A 13 -25.84 -23.33 -6.88
C TYR A 13 -27.05 -23.71 -7.75
N LYS A 14 -27.10 -24.99 -8.20
CA LYS A 14 -28.04 -25.47 -9.20
C LYS A 14 -29.51 -25.25 -8.87
N PRO A 15 -29.99 -25.41 -7.60
CA PRO A 15 -31.41 -25.30 -7.32
C PRO A 15 -31.99 -23.90 -7.55
N THR A 16 -31.22 -22.85 -7.36
CA THR A 16 -31.70 -21.46 -7.45
C THR A 16 -30.97 -20.64 -8.55
N GLY A 17 -29.91 -21.18 -9.12
CA GLY A 17 -29.09 -20.47 -10.11
C GLY A 17 -28.19 -19.39 -9.55
N GLN A 18 -28.10 -19.23 -8.22
CA GLN A 18 -27.18 -18.27 -7.58
C GLN A 18 -25.74 -18.57 -7.91
N LYS A 19 -24.95 -17.53 -8.11
CA LYS A 19 -23.55 -17.65 -8.50
C LYS A 19 -22.61 -16.95 -7.54
N ILE A 20 -21.41 -17.52 -7.38
CA ILE A 20 -20.25 -16.89 -6.82
C ILE A 20 -19.28 -16.71 -7.99
N LEU A 21 -18.87 -15.46 -8.24
CA LEU A 21 -17.97 -15.09 -9.31
C LEU A 21 -16.60 -14.74 -8.69
N PHE A 22 -15.53 -15.35 -9.18
CA PHE A 22 -14.18 -15.05 -8.73
C PHE A 22 -13.48 -14.15 -9.74
N ARG A 23 -12.86 -13.10 -9.27
CA ARG A 23 -12.12 -12.11 -10.11
C ARG A 23 -10.87 -11.65 -9.37
N GLY A 24 -9.78 -11.48 -10.12
CA GLY A 24 -8.60 -10.80 -9.63
C GLY A 24 -8.78 -9.28 -9.67
N LEU A 25 -8.05 -8.55 -8.83
CA LEU A 25 -8.04 -7.09 -8.78
C LEU A 25 -6.84 -6.48 -9.52
N ASP A 26 -6.16 -7.27 -10.34
CA ASP A 26 -5.09 -6.85 -11.26
C ASP A 26 -5.56 -5.75 -12.24
N ASP A 27 -6.86 -5.76 -12.55
CA ASP A 27 -7.49 -4.71 -13.35
C ASP A 27 -8.87 -4.36 -12.74
N PRO A 28 -8.96 -3.30 -11.91
CA PRO A 28 -10.22 -2.89 -11.28
C PRO A 28 -11.34 -2.58 -12.29
N LEU A 29 -11.02 -2.14 -13.51
CA LEU A 29 -12.02 -1.86 -14.53
C LEU A 29 -12.75 -3.12 -15.00
N LYS A 30 -12.08 -4.27 -15.02
CA LYS A 30 -12.73 -5.55 -15.35
C LYS A 30 -13.74 -5.97 -14.29
N VAL A 31 -13.50 -5.63 -13.03
CA VAL A 31 -14.42 -5.96 -11.93
C VAL A 31 -15.65 -5.06 -11.97
N THR A 32 -15.47 -3.76 -12.20
CA THR A 32 -16.58 -2.79 -12.26
C THR A 32 -17.50 -2.99 -13.46
N SER A 33 -17.06 -3.69 -14.49
CA SER A 33 -17.86 -4.01 -15.70
C SER A 33 -18.64 -5.33 -15.62
N ILE A 34 -18.63 -6.02 -14.47
CA ILE A 34 -19.37 -7.27 -14.31
C ILE A 34 -20.87 -7.00 -14.38
N THR A 35 -21.50 -7.60 -15.37
CA THR A 35 -22.97 -7.61 -15.50
C THR A 35 -23.50 -9.03 -15.29
N VAL A 36 -24.65 -9.14 -14.67
CA VAL A 36 -25.38 -10.41 -14.50
C VAL A 36 -26.66 -10.36 -15.31
N GLU A 37 -26.97 -11.43 -16.04
CA GLU A 37 -28.16 -11.49 -16.86
C GLU A 37 -29.45 -11.54 -16.03
N VAL A 38 -29.37 -12.18 -14.85
CA VAL A 38 -30.51 -12.33 -13.93
C VAL A 38 -30.03 -12.02 -12.53
N GLY A 39 -30.83 -11.19 -11.81
CA GLY A 39 -30.52 -10.79 -10.43
C GLY A 39 -29.61 -9.57 -10.34
N ALA A 40 -28.94 -9.44 -9.21
CA ALA A 40 -28.00 -8.35 -8.94
C ALA A 40 -26.81 -8.86 -8.12
N LEU A 41 -25.66 -8.20 -8.27
CA LEU A 41 -24.52 -8.40 -7.38
C LEU A 41 -24.87 -7.79 -6.02
N CYS A 42 -24.95 -8.60 -4.97
CA CYS A 42 -25.37 -8.14 -3.65
C CYS A 42 -24.35 -8.40 -2.55
N ARG A 43 -23.33 -9.19 -2.84
CA ARG A 43 -22.24 -9.49 -1.91
C ARG A 43 -20.92 -9.31 -2.61
N LEU A 44 -20.03 -8.58 -1.98
CA LEU A 44 -18.63 -8.44 -2.40
C LEU A 44 -17.75 -8.91 -1.25
N TRP A 45 -16.90 -9.89 -1.49
CA TRP A 45 -15.86 -10.28 -0.56
C TRP A 45 -14.50 -10.02 -1.20
N ILE A 46 -13.71 -9.20 -0.55
CA ILE A 46 -12.36 -8.88 -0.96
C ILE A 46 -11.42 -9.53 0.06
N GLU A 47 -10.72 -10.54 -0.38
CA GLU A 47 -9.65 -11.18 0.38
C GLU A 47 -8.36 -10.43 0.14
N GLU A 48 -7.51 -10.33 1.16
CA GLU A 48 -6.28 -9.53 1.17
C GLU A 48 -6.55 -8.05 0.76
N ALA A 49 -7.61 -7.46 1.34
CA ALA A 49 -8.04 -6.11 0.98
C ALA A 49 -6.96 -5.03 1.24
N TYR A 50 -5.91 -5.36 1.99
CA TYR A 50 -4.75 -4.49 2.18
C TYR A 50 -3.99 -4.21 0.87
N GLU A 51 -4.09 -5.09 -0.13
CA GLU A 51 -3.49 -4.89 -1.46
C GLU A 51 -4.15 -3.74 -2.24
N ILE A 52 -5.33 -3.27 -1.82
CA ILE A 52 -5.96 -2.08 -2.40
C ILE A 52 -5.29 -0.84 -1.81
N THR A 53 -4.35 -0.27 -2.54
CA THR A 53 -3.48 0.81 -2.06
C THR A 53 -4.16 2.17 -1.91
N SER A 54 -5.31 2.40 -2.56
CA SER A 54 -6.04 3.66 -2.46
C SER A 54 -7.52 3.49 -2.14
N GLU A 55 -8.06 4.44 -1.39
CA GLU A 55 -9.48 4.48 -1.04
C GLU A 55 -10.37 4.63 -2.28
N GLU A 56 -9.92 5.41 -3.27
CA GLU A 56 -10.63 5.63 -4.52
C GLU A 56 -10.79 4.34 -5.36
N ALA A 57 -9.79 3.46 -5.30
CA ALA A 57 -9.87 2.16 -5.96
C ALA A 57 -10.95 1.28 -5.31
N PHE A 58 -11.04 1.31 -3.99
CA PHE A 58 -12.11 0.63 -3.25
C PHE A 58 -13.49 1.25 -3.56
N ASP A 59 -13.61 2.58 -3.57
CA ASP A 59 -14.88 3.26 -3.84
C ASP A 59 -15.47 2.87 -5.20
N ARG A 60 -14.64 2.73 -6.23
CA ARG A 60 -15.07 2.25 -7.56
C ARG A 60 -15.64 0.84 -7.50
N LEU A 61 -15.08 -0.04 -6.67
CA LEU A 61 -15.58 -1.40 -6.49
C LEU A 61 -16.91 -1.39 -5.72
N ASP A 62 -16.97 -0.67 -4.62
CA ASP A 62 -18.18 -0.53 -3.79
C ASP A 62 -19.33 0.07 -4.60
N GLU A 63 -19.05 1.12 -5.36
CA GLU A 63 -20.01 1.74 -6.27
C GLU A 63 -20.50 0.83 -7.39
N SER A 64 -19.80 -0.24 -7.74
CA SER A 64 -20.22 -1.22 -8.75
C SER A 64 -21.26 -2.20 -8.23
N ILE A 65 -21.39 -2.36 -6.91
CA ILE A 65 -22.36 -3.26 -6.27
C ILE A 65 -23.68 -2.53 -6.09
N ARG A 66 -24.48 -2.51 -7.13
CA ARG A 66 -25.74 -1.75 -7.23
C ARG A 66 -26.88 -2.63 -7.72
N GLY A 67 -28.07 -2.07 -7.64
CA GLY A 67 -29.29 -2.64 -8.18
C GLY A 67 -30.37 -2.84 -7.10
N GLN A 68 -31.60 -3.05 -7.56
CA GLN A 68 -32.68 -3.35 -6.66
C GLN A 68 -32.62 -4.80 -6.21
N LEU A 69 -32.73 -5.01 -4.92
CA LEU A 69 -32.73 -6.33 -4.31
C LEU A 69 -34.16 -6.72 -3.85
N PRO A 70 -34.49 -8.01 -3.85
CA PRO A 70 -35.72 -8.51 -3.25
C PRO A 70 -35.84 -8.10 -1.78
N LYS A 71 -37.09 -8.00 -1.30
CA LYS A 71 -37.38 -7.67 0.11
C LYS A 71 -36.65 -8.62 1.06
N GLY A 72 -35.95 -8.06 2.03
CA GLY A 72 -35.16 -8.82 3.02
C GLY A 72 -33.74 -9.11 2.61
N MET A 73 -33.33 -8.75 1.39
CA MET A 73 -31.91 -8.76 0.96
C MET A 73 -31.32 -7.36 1.08
N TYR A 74 -30.00 -7.31 1.24
CA TYR A 74 -29.19 -6.06 1.33
C TYR A 74 -27.85 -6.26 0.67
N HIS A 75 -27.23 -5.16 0.27
CA HIS A 75 -25.84 -5.16 -0.19
C HIS A 75 -24.90 -5.29 0.99
N GLN A 76 -23.83 -6.03 0.81
CA GLN A 76 -22.80 -6.19 1.84
C GLN A 76 -21.43 -6.33 1.20
N VAL A 77 -20.47 -5.61 1.77
CA VAL A 77 -19.05 -5.75 1.47
C VAL A 77 -18.37 -6.36 2.68
N VAL A 78 -17.53 -7.37 2.45
CA VAL A 78 -16.70 -8.02 3.46
C VAL A 78 -15.25 -7.84 3.02
N LEU A 79 -14.43 -7.31 3.92
CA LEU A 79 -12.99 -7.12 3.71
C LEU A 79 -12.24 -7.98 4.71
N THR A 80 -11.33 -8.81 4.23
CA THR A 80 -10.43 -9.61 5.07
C THR A 80 -9.00 -9.27 4.73
N PHE A 81 -8.18 -8.99 5.75
CA PHE A 81 -6.79 -8.57 5.56
C PHE A 81 -5.96 -8.67 6.84
N ASN A 82 -4.65 -8.72 6.68
CA ASN A 82 -3.71 -8.50 7.76
C ASN A 82 -3.36 -6.99 7.85
N PRO A 83 -3.43 -6.37 9.03
CA PRO A 83 -3.28 -4.93 9.21
C PRO A 83 -1.80 -4.50 9.27
N TRP A 84 -1.07 -4.58 8.14
CA TRP A 84 0.38 -4.37 8.08
C TRP A 84 0.85 -2.97 8.45
N SER A 85 0.03 -1.93 8.22
CA SER A 85 0.37 -0.55 8.56
C SER A 85 -0.83 0.23 9.07
N ASP A 86 -0.65 0.96 10.15
CA ASP A 86 -1.65 1.86 10.73
C ASP A 86 -1.90 3.12 9.88
N ARG A 87 -1.04 3.42 8.90
CA ARG A 87 -1.21 4.51 7.93
C ARG A 87 -2.10 4.14 6.74
N HIS A 88 -2.47 2.87 6.60
CA HIS A 88 -3.32 2.43 5.49
C HIS A 88 -4.73 3.03 5.60
N TRP A 89 -5.34 3.44 4.47
CA TRP A 89 -6.67 4.06 4.40
C TRP A 89 -7.77 3.20 5.07
N LEU A 90 -7.66 1.87 5.04
CA LEU A 90 -8.55 0.93 5.71
C LEU A 90 -8.69 1.23 7.19
N LYS A 91 -7.60 1.57 7.87
CA LYS A 91 -7.63 1.90 9.31
C LYS A 91 -8.48 3.13 9.55
N LYS A 92 -8.16 4.23 8.88
CA LYS A 92 -8.88 5.50 9.03
C LYS A 92 -10.37 5.36 8.74
N ARG A 93 -10.70 4.69 7.61
CA ARG A 93 -12.08 4.57 7.15
C ARG A 93 -12.94 3.65 8.03
N PHE A 94 -12.42 2.48 8.39
CA PHE A 94 -13.22 1.42 8.99
C PHE A 94 -12.98 1.20 10.48
N PHE A 95 -11.87 1.67 11.04
CA PHE A 95 -11.53 1.47 12.45
C PHE A 95 -11.53 2.78 13.24
N ASP A 96 -10.99 3.86 12.67
CA ASP A 96 -10.88 5.14 13.38
C ASP A 96 -12.12 6.03 13.18
N THR A 97 -12.92 5.76 12.13
CA THR A 97 -14.13 6.55 11.83
C THR A 97 -15.39 5.70 12.13
N PRO A 98 -16.06 5.93 13.26
CA PRO A 98 -17.28 5.19 13.60
C PRO A 98 -18.39 5.37 12.57
N SER A 99 -19.02 4.28 12.16
CA SER A 99 -20.16 4.29 11.27
C SER A 99 -21.18 3.21 11.67
N PRO A 100 -22.49 3.51 11.71
CA PRO A 100 -23.51 2.52 12.08
C PRO A 100 -23.65 1.38 11.04
N ASN A 101 -23.11 1.57 9.84
CA ASN A 101 -23.15 0.59 8.76
C ASN A 101 -21.86 -0.24 8.65
N VAL A 102 -20.90 -0.04 9.55
CA VAL A 102 -19.61 -0.73 9.54
C VAL A 102 -19.47 -1.55 10.81
N LEU A 103 -19.17 -2.84 10.65
CA LEU A 103 -18.72 -3.71 11.71
C LEU A 103 -17.24 -4.01 11.51
N SER A 104 -16.39 -3.44 12.36
CA SER A 104 -14.96 -3.74 12.39
C SER A 104 -14.69 -4.78 13.47
N MET A 105 -13.97 -5.82 13.11
CA MET A 105 -13.68 -6.94 14.00
C MET A 105 -12.24 -7.40 13.80
N THR A 106 -11.52 -7.62 14.89
CA THR A 106 -10.22 -8.25 14.87
C THR A 106 -10.34 -9.68 15.32
N THR A 107 -9.84 -10.60 14.51
CA THR A 107 -9.70 -12.02 14.84
C THR A 107 -8.22 -12.39 14.83
N ASN A 108 -7.86 -13.44 15.56
CA ASN A 108 -6.50 -13.96 15.58
C ASN A 108 -6.51 -15.50 15.68
N TYR A 109 -5.34 -16.11 15.61
CA TYR A 109 -5.22 -17.56 15.63
C TYR A 109 -5.83 -18.22 16.87
N MET A 110 -5.90 -17.52 18.01
CA MET A 110 -6.49 -18.06 19.25
C MET A 110 -8.01 -18.25 19.18
N CYS A 111 -8.67 -17.60 18.19
CA CYS A 111 -10.10 -17.79 17.94
C CYS A 111 -10.38 -19.04 17.08
N ASN A 112 -9.34 -19.69 16.54
CA ASN A 112 -9.48 -20.86 15.67
C ASN A 112 -9.29 -22.16 16.46
N GLU A 113 -10.37 -22.87 16.73
CA GLU A 113 -10.37 -24.15 17.44
C GLU A 113 -9.89 -25.34 16.58
N PHE A 114 -9.65 -25.15 15.29
CA PHE A 114 -9.24 -26.19 14.34
C PHE A 114 -7.75 -26.17 14.01
N LEU A 115 -6.95 -25.41 14.74
CA LEU A 115 -5.50 -25.39 14.53
C LEU A 115 -4.86 -26.73 14.84
N SER A 116 -3.97 -27.19 13.98
CA SER A 116 -3.13 -28.33 14.22
C SER A 116 -1.98 -28.00 15.20
N GLU A 117 -1.34 -29.01 15.76
CA GLU A 117 -0.13 -28.82 16.57
C GLU A 117 0.99 -28.12 15.76
N ALA A 118 1.09 -28.42 14.46
CA ALA A 118 2.06 -27.76 13.59
C ALA A 118 1.79 -26.26 13.43
N ASP A 119 0.51 -25.86 13.35
CA ASP A 119 0.13 -24.45 13.30
C ASP A 119 0.49 -23.72 14.61
N LEU A 120 0.25 -24.35 15.74
CA LEU A 120 0.60 -23.77 17.04
C LEU A 120 2.13 -23.58 17.18
N VAL A 121 2.93 -24.55 16.74
CA VAL A 121 4.39 -24.40 16.68
C VAL A 121 4.80 -23.22 15.79
N LEU A 122 4.14 -23.03 14.65
CA LEU A 122 4.41 -21.90 13.77
C LEU A 122 4.18 -20.56 14.47
N PHE A 123 3.08 -20.42 15.22
CA PHE A 123 2.82 -19.19 15.98
C PHE A 123 3.79 -18.99 17.14
N GLU A 124 4.23 -20.05 17.81
CA GLU A 124 5.29 -19.96 18.84
C GLU A 124 6.62 -19.47 18.22
N GLU A 125 7.00 -19.99 17.07
CA GLU A 125 8.18 -19.53 16.35
C GLU A 125 8.03 -18.07 15.88
N MET A 126 6.83 -17.66 15.49
CA MET A 126 6.54 -16.27 15.08
C MET A 126 6.79 -15.27 16.22
N LYS A 127 6.63 -15.67 17.49
CA LYS A 127 6.91 -14.81 18.66
C LYS A 127 8.37 -14.33 18.72
N LYS A 128 9.30 -15.01 18.05
CA LYS A 128 10.70 -14.57 17.92
C LYS A 128 10.83 -13.26 17.12
N ASN A 129 9.83 -12.94 16.31
CA ASN A 129 9.70 -11.64 15.67
C ASN A 129 8.45 -10.93 16.23
N PRO A 130 8.58 -10.09 17.28
CA PRO A 130 7.46 -9.48 17.97
C PRO A 130 6.56 -8.64 17.04
N ARG A 131 7.14 -7.98 16.04
CA ARG A 131 6.41 -7.17 15.06
C ARG A 131 5.47 -8.05 14.23
N ARG A 132 6.04 -9.06 13.57
CA ARG A 132 5.25 -10.00 12.78
C ARG A 132 4.19 -10.71 13.62
N TYR A 133 4.52 -11.09 14.84
CA TYR A 133 3.58 -11.75 15.75
C TYR A 133 2.40 -10.85 16.10
N ARG A 134 2.65 -9.55 16.39
CA ARG A 134 1.58 -8.60 16.69
C ARG A 134 0.63 -8.44 15.50
N THR A 135 1.15 -8.31 14.28
CA THR A 135 0.33 -8.09 13.09
C THR A 135 -0.29 -9.37 12.55
N ALA A 136 0.51 -10.37 12.19
CA ALA A 136 0.02 -11.59 11.56
C ALA A 136 -0.54 -12.60 12.56
N GLY A 137 -0.05 -12.61 13.81
CA GLY A 137 -0.53 -13.50 14.87
C GLY A 137 -1.74 -12.91 15.62
N LEU A 138 -1.63 -11.67 16.08
CA LEU A 138 -2.64 -11.06 16.96
C LEU A 138 -3.63 -10.16 16.21
N GLY A 139 -3.39 -9.83 14.95
CA GLY A 139 -4.24 -8.94 14.17
C GLY A 139 -4.17 -7.47 14.62
N GLU A 140 -3.10 -7.08 15.29
CA GLU A 140 -2.87 -5.69 15.67
C GLU A 140 -2.33 -4.89 14.48
N TRP A 141 -2.69 -3.62 14.39
CA TRP A 141 -2.15 -2.73 13.37
C TRP A 141 -0.64 -2.60 13.50
N GLY A 142 0.05 -2.89 12.43
CA GLY A 142 1.50 -2.67 12.33
C GLY A 142 1.79 -1.18 12.37
N ILE A 143 2.77 -0.80 13.17
CA ILE A 143 3.39 0.52 13.05
C ILE A 143 4.24 0.47 11.79
N VAL A 144 4.24 1.55 11.00
CA VAL A 144 5.03 1.61 9.75
C VAL A 144 6.47 1.26 10.05
N GLU A 145 6.83 0.05 9.65
CA GLU A 145 8.17 -0.49 9.78
C GLU A 145 8.59 -0.98 8.39
N GLY A 146 9.82 -0.79 8.08
CA GLY A 146 10.37 -0.96 6.74
C GLY A 146 10.82 0.37 6.18
N LEU A 147 10.76 1.42 6.99
CA LEU A 147 11.57 2.59 6.73
C LEU A 147 13.03 2.13 6.82
N VAL A 148 13.81 2.37 5.79
CA VAL A 148 15.25 2.16 5.80
C VAL A 148 15.87 2.88 7.00
N TYR A 149 15.21 3.95 7.43
CA TYR A 149 15.54 4.73 8.61
C TYR A 149 14.35 4.77 9.56
N GLU A 150 14.47 4.16 10.73
CA GLU A 150 13.43 4.15 11.77
C GLU A 150 13.57 5.32 12.76
N ASN A 151 14.79 5.84 12.91
CA ASN A 151 15.13 6.91 13.85
C ASN A 151 15.12 8.26 13.15
N TRP A 152 13.95 8.73 12.71
CA TRP A 152 13.84 10.04 12.12
C TRP A 152 12.77 10.87 12.85
N GLU A 153 12.94 12.17 12.84
CA GLU A 153 11.97 13.14 13.37
C GLU A 153 11.82 14.30 12.39
N GLU A 154 10.62 14.84 12.30
CA GLU A 154 10.37 16.07 11.56
C GLU A 154 10.55 17.26 12.49
N ARG A 155 11.48 18.16 12.12
CA ARG A 155 11.74 19.37 12.88
C ARG A 155 12.24 20.49 11.97
N VAL A 156 11.95 21.72 12.36
CA VAL A 156 12.52 22.90 11.70
C VAL A 156 13.98 23.07 12.13
N PHE A 157 14.88 23.24 11.17
CA PHE A 157 16.29 23.53 11.41
C PHE A 157 16.81 24.54 10.38
N ASP A 158 17.86 25.27 10.73
CA ASP A 158 18.53 26.18 9.83
C ASP A 158 19.58 25.45 9.01
N VAL A 159 19.33 25.30 7.72
CA VAL A 159 20.21 24.60 6.78
C VAL A 159 21.58 25.22 6.71
N HIS A 160 21.64 26.57 6.74
CA HIS A 160 22.90 27.30 6.67
C HIS A 160 23.73 27.12 7.96
N GLU A 161 23.07 27.14 9.13
CA GLU A 161 23.76 26.86 10.40
C GLU A 161 24.35 25.47 10.42
N VAL A 162 23.56 24.46 10.02
CA VAL A 162 24.01 23.05 10.01
C VAL A 162 25.12 22.85 9.00
N SER A 163 25.02 23.41 7.78
CA SER A 163 26.03 23.28 6.73
C SER A 163 27.40 23.85 7.08
N ASN A 164 27.44 24.83 7.97
CA ASN A 164 28.70 25.46 8.44
C ASN A 164 29.43 24.68 9.55
N ARG A 165 28.85 23.59 10.05
CA ARG A 165 29.51 22.74 11.04
C ARG A 165 30.71 22.00 10.43
N PRO A 166 31.83 21.85 11.13
CA PRO A 166 33.10 21.37 10.55
C PRO A 166 33.07 19.94 10.03
N ASN A 167 32.12 19.10 10.49
CA ASN A 167 32.04 17.69 10.11
C ASN A 167 30.84 17.41 9.20
N VAL A 168 30.15 18.45 8.75
CA VAL A 168 28.96 18.34 7.89
C VAL A 168 29.35 18.59 6.45
N ARG A 169 28.76 17.81 5.56
CA ARG A 169 28.88 17.95 4.10
C ARG A 169 27.53 17.75 3.43
N SER A 170 27.34 18.45 2.32
CA SER A 170 26.18 18.25 1.47
C SER A 170 26.21 16.86 0.79
N ALA A 171 25.04 16.29 0.60
CA ALA A 171 24.85 15.03 -0.10
C ALA A 171 23.57 15.11 -0.93
N PHE A 172 23.70 14.89 -2.23
CA PHE A 172 22.59 14.83 -3.16
C PHE A 172 22.57 13.46 -3.82
N GLY A 173 21.40 12.85 -3.85
CA GLY A 173 21.18 11.54 -4.47
C GLY A 173 19.99 11.57 -5.39
N MET A 174 20.11 10.93 -6.56
CA MET A 174 19.02 10.84 -7.54
C MET A 174 18.78 9.39 -7.93
N ASP A 175 17.53 9.03 -8.02
CA ASP A 175 17.07 7.80 -8.63
C ASP A 175 16.13 8.13 -9.79
N PHE A 176 16.43 7.53 -10.97
CA PHE A 176 15.68 7.80 -12.19
C PHE A 176 14.53 6.80 -12.30
N GLY A 177 13.31 7.30 -12.29
CA GLY A 177 12.10 6.55 -12.65
C GLY A 177 11.46 7.13 -13.91
N TYR A 178 10.50 6.40 -14.50
CA TYR A 178 9.77 6.92 -15.66
C TYR A 178 8.26 6.73 -15.50
N VAL A 179 7.66 5.69 -16.07
CA VAL A 179 6.19 5.55 -16.12
C VAL A 179 5.60 5.06 -14.80
N ASN A 180 6.17 4.01 -14.23
CA ASN A 180 5.66 3.37 -13.01
C ASN A 180 6.35 3.87 -11.76
N ASP A 181 7.66 4.11 -11.86
CA ASP A 181 8.48 4.57 -10.74
C ASP A 181 8.71 6.09 -10.84
N PRO A 182 8.68 6.82 -9.72
CA PRO A 182 9.00 8.24 -9.71
C PRO A 182 10.48 8.48 -9.90
N SER A 183 10.84 9.60 -10.55
CA SER A 183 12.18 10.16 -10.41
C SER A 183 12.28 10.87 -9.07
N THR A 184 13.34 10.60 -8.31
CA THR A 184 13.52 11.15 -6.97
C THR A 184 14.84 11.88 -6.84
N LEU A 185 14.83 13.01 -6.14
CA LEU A 185 16.04 13.72 -5.72
C LEU A 185 16.00 13.87 -4.20
N PHE A 186 17.04 13.45 -3.55
CA PHE A 186 17.31 13.66 -2.14
C PHE A 186 18.30 14.80 -1.96
N CYS A 187 17.97 15.77 -1.13
CA CYS A 187 18.82 16.90 -0.78
C CYS A 187 19.10 16.90 0.73
N GLY A 188 20.33 16.64 1.13
CA GLY A 188 20.64 16.48 2.52
C GLY A 188 22.01 16.98 2.95
N LEU A 189 22.19 17.10 4.27
CA LEU A 189 23.45 17.32 4.95
C LEU A 189 23.78 16.11 5.80
N VAL A 190 25.03 15.68 5.79
CA VAL A 190 25.50 14.51 6.54
C VAL A 190 26.56 14.94 7.54
N ASP A 191 26.25 14.79 8.84
CA ASP A 191 27.22 14.90 9.93
C ASP A 191 27.82 13.52 10.19
N THR A 192 29.09 13.37 9.81
CA THR A 192 29.78 12.08 9.93
C THR A 192 30.24 11.75 11.35
N VAL A 193 30.29 12.73 12.24
CA VAL A 193 30.67 12.55 13.65
C VAL A 193 29.45 12.25 14.50
N ALA A 194 28.41 13.09 14.38
CA ALA A 194 27.13 12.84 15.06
C ALA A 194 26.38 11.63 14.47
N ARG A 195 26.72 11.20 13.24
CA ARG A 195 26.00 10.17 12.46
C ARG A 195 24.54 10.54 12.22
N GLU A 196 24.33 11.79 11.85
CA GLU A 196 23.02 12.36 11.56
C GLU A 196 22.92 12.75 10.09
N ILE A 197 21.73 12.60 9.54
CA ILE A 197 21.39 13.06 8.20
C ILE A 197 20.24 14.06 8.34
N TYR A 198 20.41 15.24 7.78
CA TYR A 198 19.43 16.29 7.73
C TYR A 198 18.88 16.40 6.32
N VAL A 199 17.63 16.02 6.11
CA VAL A 199 16.95 16.16 4.82
C VAL A 199 16.28 17.54 4.82
N PHE A 200 16.60 18.38 3.84
CA PHE A 200 16.08 19.74 3.80
C PHE A 200 15.26 20.02 2.54
N ASP A 201 15.38 19.18 1.51
CA ASP A 201 14.58 19.29 0.30
C ASP A 201 14.51 17.95 -0.42
N GLU A 202 13.46 17.74 -1.24
CA GLU A 202 13.28 16.52 -2.01
C GLU A 202 12.46 16.76 -3.29
N MET A 203 12.65 15.92 -4.29
CA MET A 203 11.78 15.81 -5.45
C MET A 203 11.28 14.37 -5.54
N TYR A 204 10.00 14.19 -5.84
CA TYR A 204 9.36 12.88 -6.01
C TYR A 204 8.26 13.00 -7.07
N GLU A 205 8.61 12.79 -8.34
CA GLU A 205 7.70 13.03 -9.45
C GLU A 205 7.76 11.90 -10.49
N LYS A 206 6.60 11.51 -11.05
CA LYS A 206 6.50 10.48 -12.08
C LYS A 206 6.44 11.09 -13.47
N GLY A 207 6.87 10.32 -14.48
CA GLY A 207 6.71 10.65 -15.89
C GLY A 207 7.61 11.80 -16.37
N MET A 208 8.71 12.07 -15.66
CA MET A 208 9.66 13.12 -16.05
C MET A 208 10.61 12.63 -17.14
N SER A 209 10.82 13.46 -18.16
CA SER A 209 11.95 13.31 -19.08
C SER A 209 13.25 13.83 -18.45
N ASN A 210 14.40 13.53 -19.06
CA ASN A 210 15.67 14.06 -18.58
C ASN A 210 15.72 15.60 -18.61
N GLU A 211 15.06 16.21 -19.59
CA GLU A 211 14.92 17.68 -19.70
C GLU A 211 14.06 18.25 -18.56
N ASP A 212 12.97 17.57 -18.19
CA ASP A 212 12.12 17.98 -17.07
C ASP A 212 12.88 17.90 -15.75
N ILE A 213 13.64 16.82 -15.54
CA ILE A 213 14.48 16.62 -14.35
C ILE A 213 15.53 17.75 -14.27
N LEU A 214 16.23 18.04 -15.36
CA LEU A 214 17.23 19.12 -15.40
C LEU A 214 16.60 20.47 -15.09
N SER A 215 15.43 20.75 -15.68
CA SER A 215 14.69 21.98 -15.44
C SER A 215 14.30 22.11 -13.97
N LYS A 216 13.77 21.04 -13.38
CA LYS A 216 13.35 21.00 -11.97
C LYS A 216 14.53 21.18 -11.02
N VAL A 217 15.62 20.45 -11.23
CA VAL A 217 16.85 20.57 -10.40
C VAL A 217 17.42 22.00 -10.51
N THR A 218 17.31 22.62 -11.66
CA THR A 218 17.74 24.00 -11.88
C THR A 218 16.86 25.00 -11.14
N GLU A 219 15.53 24.81 -11.20
CA GLU A 219 14.54 25.61 -10.45
C GLU A 219 14.75 25.52 -8.95
N MET A 220 15.04 24.33 -8.44
CA MET A 220 15.36 24.08 -7.03
C MET A 220 16.71 24.67 -6.62
N GLY A 221 17.55 25.12 -7.57
CA GLY A 221 18.83 25.75 -7.30
C GLY A 221 20.03 24.80 -7.15
N TYR A 222 19.85 23.50 -7.45
CA TYR A 222 20.87 22.45 -7.20
C TYR A 222 21.62 22.02 -8.47
N ALA A 223 21.47 22.70 -9.60
CA ALA A 223 22.14 22.36 -10.87
C ALA A 223 23.68 22.36 -10.80
N LYS A 224 24.27 23.01 -9.78
CA LYS A 224 25.73 23.06 -9.57
C LYS A 224 26.22 22.08 -8.52
N GLU A 225 25.32 21.37 -7.87
CA GLU A 225 25.65 20.41 -6.83
C GLU A 225 26.12 19.08 -7.44
N ARG A 226 26.97 18.38 -6.70
CA ARG A 226 27.41 17.05 -7.10
C ARG A 226 26.34 16.03 -6.71
N ILE A 227 25.49 15.66 -7.66
CA ILE A 227 24.44 14.68 -7.49
C ILE A 227 24.99 13.29 -7.81
N LYS A 228 24.78 12.33 -6.92
CA LYS A 228 25.07 10.91 -7.16
C LYS A 228 23.79 10.25 -7.66
N ALA A 229 23.82 9.75 -8.89
CA ALA A 229 22.70 9.02 -9.47
C ALA A 229 22.95 7.51 -9.48
N ASP A 230 21.89 6.72 -9.41
CA ASP A 230 21.98 5.28 -9.67
C ASP A 230 22.29 5.03 -11.15
N SER A 231 23.16 4.07 -11.40
CA SER A 231 23.63 3.71 -12.74
C SER A 231 22.83 2.58 -13.40
N ALA A 232 21.73 2.17 -12.79
CA ALA A 232 20.96 1.01 -13.25
C ALA A 232 20.10 1.27 -14.51
N GLU A 233 19.85 2.56 -14.87
CA GLU A 233 19.04 2.94 -16.03
C GLU A 233 19.92 3.18 -17.29
N PRO A 234 19.83 2.29 -18.33
CA PRO A 234 20.66 2.43 -19.56
C PRO A 234 20.32 3.67 -20.39
N LYS A 235 19.14 4.26 -20.27
CA LYS A 235 18.67 5.39 -21.09
C LYS A 235 19.36 6.71 -20.72
N SER A 236 19.69 6.91 -19.46
CA SER A 236 20.39 8.13 -19.01
C SER A 236 21.87 8.17 -19.39
N ARG A 237 22.47 7.04 -19.82
CA ARG A 237 23.86 6.96 -20.29
C ARG A 237 24.08 7.33 -21.75
N SER A 238 23.04 7.42 -22.56
CA SER A 238 23.13 7.68 -24.00
C SER A 238 23.08 9.17 -24.38
N GLU A 239 22.90 10.06 -23.40
CA GLU A 239 22.77 11.51 -23.60
C GLU A 239 23.95 12.32 -23.00
N GLU A 240 25.03 11.61 -22.55
CA GLU A 240 26.33 12.24 -22.23
C GLU A 240 27.16 12.40 -23.54
#